data_9ea43782a3ef9e71f6e1c432b7866646
#
_entry.id   9ea43782a3ef9e71f6e1c432b7866646
#
_cell.length_a   1.000
_cell.length_b   1.000
_cell.length_c   1.000
_cell.angle_alpha   90.00
_cell.angle_beta   90.00
_cell.angle_gamma   90.00
#
_symmetry.space_group_name_H-M   'P 1'
#
loop_
_entity.id
_entity.type
_entity.pdbx_description
1 polymer ?
#
loop_
_entity_poly.entity_id
_entity_poly.type
_entity_poly.pdbx_seq_one_letter_code
_entity_poly.pdbx_strand_id
1 'polypeptide(L)'
;MPQAQGTEARARADHALAKAAAGGIADAGGRLRPGLGVWLRDLILSLAISAFIIVFIYQPVKVEGTSMMPSLEDQERIFVNKFVYRLEPISRGDIVVFRYPRDPSKSYIKRVIGVAGDRIRIDGGQIYVNGEALDEDYVPPAYADSRSYPETVVPPQCYLVLGDHRSMSNDSRDFGPVNQSYIYGKAVFGYWPMDKLGRVR
;
A
#
# COMPACT_ATOMS: atom_id res chain seq x y z
N MET A 1 7.98 67.01 66.46
CA MET A 1 6.97 66.05 65.88
C MET A 1 7.42 65.58 64.53
N PRO A 2 8.08 64.36 64.45
CA PRO A 2 8.16 63.65 63.18
C PRO A 2 8.18 62.15 63.43
N GLN A 3 7.11 61.53 63.93
CA GLN A 3 7.03 60.03 64.05
C GLN A 3 5.84 59.39 63.37
N ALA A 4 4.96 60.22 62.83
CA ALA A 4 3.73 59.65 62.19
C ALA A 4 3.91 59.25 60.73
N GLN A 5 4.88 59.76 60.02
CA GLN A 5 5.06 59.44 58.55
C GLN A 5 5.76 58.14 58.26
N GLY A 6 6.53 57.58 59.21
CA GLY A 6 7.23 56.31 59.02
C GLY A 6 6.34 55.06 59.12
N THR A 7 5.22 55.17 59.86
CA THR A 7 4.32 54.02 60.09
C THR A 7 3.39 53.75 58.90
N GLU A 8 2.94 54.85 58.27
CA GLU A 8 2.05 54.70 57.08
C GLU A 8 2.82 54.20 55.83
N ALA A 9 4.09 54.62 55.70
CA ALA A 9 4.91 54.13 54.58
C ALA A 9 5.21 52.63 54.69
N ARG A 10 5.47 52.17 55.91
CA ARG A 10 5.66 50.67 56.13
C ARG A 10 4.37 49.91 55.91
N ALA A 11 3.21 50.39 56.41
CA ALA A 11 1.93 49.70 56.18
C ALA A 11 1.56 49.63 54.69
N ARG A 12 1.89 50.64 53.87
CA ARG A 12 1.67 50.60 52.44
C ARG A 12 2.63 49.67 51.73
N ALA A 13 3.89 49.55 52.17
CA ALA A 13 4.86 48.63 51.63
C ALA A 13 4.49 47.16 51.90
N ASP A 14 4.06 46.88 53.14
CA ASP A 14 3.63 45.54 53.53
C ASP A 14 2.34 45.10 52.80
N HIS A 15 1.40 46.03 52.59
CA HIS A 15 0.20 45.75 51.78
C HIS A 15 0.50 45.54 50.30
N ALA A 16 1.50 46.25 49.76
CA ALA A 16 1.94 46.04 48.37
C ALA A 16 2.66 44.70 48.19
N LEU A 17 3.51 44.31 49.16
CA LEU A 17 4.16 42.99 49.18
C LEU A 17 3.18 41.83 49.34
N ALA A 18 2.17 41.99 50.20
CA ALA A 18 1.11 40.99 50.37
C ALA A 18 0.26 40.82 49.10
N LYS A 19 0.00 41.93 48.38
CA LYS A 19 -0.76 41.89 47.11
C LYS A 19 0.08 41.31 45.95
N ALA A 20 1.38 41.51 45.93
CA ALA A 20 2.30 40.90 44.98
C ALA A 20 2.47 39.40 45.24
N ALA A 21 2.51 38.97 46.50
CA ALA A 21 2.57 37.55 46.86
C ALA A 21 1.26 36.81 46.58
N ALA A 22 0.11 37.47 46.67
CA ALA A 22 -1.19 36.89 46.35
C ALA A 22 -1.47 36.84 44.81
N GLY A 23 -0.78 37.63 44.01
CA GLY A 23 -0.90 37.67 42.54
C GLY A 23 -0.02 36.68 41.81
N GLY A 24 0.86 35.94 42.50
CA GLY A 24 1.85 35.07 41.90
C GLY A 24 1.50 33.57 41.82
N ILE A 25 0.28 33.17 42.20
CA ILE A 25 -0.12 31.78 42.18
C ILE A 25 -1.46 31.65 41.42
N ALA A 26 -1.47 32.03 40.17
CA ALA A 26 -2.57 31.67 39.27
C ALA A 26 -2.07 31.82 37.83
N ASP A 27 -1.32 30.92 37.36
CA ASP A 27 -1.35 30.32 36.01
C ASP A 27 -0.20 29.33 35.85
N ALA A 28 -0.16 28.32 36.68
CA ALA A 28 0.36 27.02 36.25
C ALA A 28 -0.76 26.35 35.49
N GLY A 29 -0.91 26.69 34.22
CA GLY A 29 -1.81 26.02 33.30
C GLY A 29 -1.59 24.52 33.40
N GLY A 30 -2.37 23.90 34.23
CA GLY A 30 -2.46 22.45 34.34
C GLY A 30 -2.80 21.90 32.96
N ARG A 31 -1.79 21.47 32.23
CA ARG A 31 -2.02 20.54 31.12
C ARG A 31 -2.74 19.38 31.75
N LEU A 32 -4.05 19.36 31.60
CA LEU A 32 -4.92 18.23 31.97
C LEU A 32 -4.25 17.00 31.33
N ARG A 33 -3.62 16.18 32.15
CA ARG A 33 -3.20 14.85 31.72
C ARG A 33 -4.49 14.20 31.25
N PRO A 34 -4.60 13.80 29.99
CA PRO A 34 -5.82 13.17 29.52
C PRO A 34 -6.10 12.00 30.47
N GLY A 35 -7.26 12.02 31.11
CA GLY A 35 -7.63 10.98 32.06
C GLY A 35 -7.53 9.62 31.35
N LEU A 36 -7.27 8.55 32.08
CA LEU A 36 -7.14 7.18 31.55
C LEU A 36 -8.28 6.86 30.55
N GLY A 37 -9.50 7.38 30.77
CA GLY A 37 -10.63 7.22 29.87
C GLY A 37 -10.46 7.86 28.48
N VAL A 38 -9.82 9.02 28.39
CA VAL A 38 -9.54 9.67 27.09
C VAL A 38 -8.49 8.87 26.36
N TRP A 39 -7.46 8.42 27.05
CA TRP A 39 -6.39 7.61 26.46
C TRP A 39 -6.93 6.26 25.96
N LEU A 40 -7.77 5.60 26.73
CA LEU A 40 -8.42 4.34 26.35
C LEU A 40 -9.34 4.51 25.14
N ARG A 41 -10.13 5.59 25.10
CA ARG A 41 -10.97 5.94 23.94
C ARG A 41 -10.13 6.11 22.67
N ASP A 42 -9.03 6.87 22.76
CA ASP A 42 -8.18 7.16 21.62
C ASP A 42 -7.47 5.90 21.12
N LEU A 43 -7.06 5.00 22.03
CA LEU A 43 -6.52 3.69 21.70
C LEU A 43 -7.56 2.83 20.96
N ILE A 44 -8.77 2.73 21.48
CA ILE A 44 -9.86 1.95 20.85
C ILE A 44 -10.19 2.52 19.47
N LEU A 45 -10.28 3.84 19.34
CA LEU A 45 -10.55 4.51 18.07
C LEU A 45 -9.44 4.25 17.05
N SER A 46 -8.19 4.35 17.48
CA SER A 46 -7.01 4.04 16.63
C SER A 46 -7.02 2.59 16.16
N LEU A 47 -7.30 1.64 17.07
CA LEU A 47 -7.41 0.21 16.72
C LEU A 47 -8.57 -0.03 15.75
N ALA A 48 -9.73 0.61 15.96
CA ALA A 48 -10.89 0.48 15.09
C ALA A 48 -10.61 1.02 13.68
N ILE A 49 -9.96 2.18 13.58
CA ILE A 49 -9.55 2.78 12.28
C ILE A 49 -8.53 1.88 11.60
N SER A 50 -7.52 1.39 12.31
CA SER A 50 -6.51 0.50 11.76
C SER A 50 -7.12 -0.82 11.26
N ALA A 51 -8.00 -1.43 12.05
CA ALA A 51 -8.73 -2.63 11.65
C ALA A 51 -9.60 -2.38 10.41
N PHE A 52 -10.30 -1.24 10.35
CA PHE A 52 -11.09 -0.85 9.18
C PHE A 52 -10.22 -0.74 7.93
N ILE A 53 -9.06 -0.07 8.01
CA ILE A 53 -8.13 0.07 6.88
C ILE A 53 -7.65 -1.30 6.42
N ILE A 54 -7.23 -2.17 7.35
CA ILE A 54 -6.73 -3.51 7.00
C ILE A 54 -7.83 -4.38 6.37
N VAL A 55 -9.04 -4.36 6.92
CA VAL A 55 -10.13 -5.22 6.42
C VAL A 55 -10.70 -4.73 5.09
N PHE A 56 -10.87 -3.41 4.91
CA PHE A 56 -11.58 -2.87 3.76
C PHE A 56 -10.68 -2.43 2.60
N ILE A 57 -9.46 -1.96 2.89
CA ILE A 57 -8.53 -1.46 1.87
C ILE A 57 -7.57 -2.55 1.43
N TYR A 58 -7.04 -3.34 2.36
CA TYR A 58 -6.08 -4.39 2.09
C TYR A 58 -6.68 -5.76 2.35
N GLN A 59 -6.54 -6.65 1.38
CA GLN A 59 -6.94 -8.05 1.53
C GLN A 59 -5.70 -8.91 1.67
N PRO A 60 -5.54 -9.66 2.77
CA PRO A 60 -4.51 -10.68 2.87
C PRO A 60 -4.85 -11.82 1.91
N VAL A 61 -3.89 -12.21 1.08
CA VAL A 61 -4.01 -13.30 0.11
C VAL A 61 -2.82 -14.23 0.27
N LYS A 62 -3.06 -15.52 0.17
CA LYS A 62 -2.05 -16.55 0.07
C LYS A 62 -1.80 -16.84 -1.40
N VAL A 63 -0.55 -16.77 -1.81
CA VAL A 63 -0.13 -17.14 -3.17
C VAL A 63 -0.14 -18.65 -3.28
N GLU A 64 -0.80 -19.16 -4.31
CA GLU A 64 -0.84 -20.60 -4.62
C GLU A 64 -0.31 -20.81 -6.01
N GLY A 65 0.69 -21.69 -6.12
CA GLY A 65 1.36 -22.02 -7.36
C GLY A 65 2.63 -21.21 -7.63
N THR A 66 3.35 -21.61 -8.66
CA THR A 66 4.72 -21.15 -8.96
C THR A 66 4.79 -20.14 -10.10
N SER A 67 3.66 -19.74 -10.68
CA SER A 67 3.63 -18.95 -11.93
C SER A 67 4.19 -17.53 -11.82
N MET A 68 4.40 -17.03 -10.61
CA MET A 68 4.98 -15.71 -10.34
C MET A 68 6.39 -15.78 -9.75
N MET A 69 6.99 -16.99 -9.65
CA MET A 69 8.39 -17.12 -9.23
C MET A 69 9.32 -16.45 -10.25
N PRO A 70 10.39 -15.81 -9.78
CA PRO A 70 10.84 -15.70 -8.39
C PRO A 70 10.23 -14.51 -7.64
N SER A 71 9.45 -13.64 -8.28
CA SER A 71 8.91 -12.41 -7.65
C SER A 71 7.95 -12.71 -6.51
N LEU A 72 7.15 -13.78 -6.63
CA LEU A 72 6.28 -14.30 -5.57
C LEU A 72 6.43 -15.82 -5.51
N GLU A 73 6.68 -16.34 -4.33
CA GLU A 73 6.82 -17.79 -4.12
C GLU A 73 5.50 -18.46 -3.74
N ASP A 74 5.44 -19.77 -3.95
CA ASP A 74 4.30 -20.57 -3.50
C ASP A 74 4.16 -20.49 -1.97
N GLN A 75 2.93 -20.38 -1.46
CA GLN A 75 2.56 -20.22 -0.05
C GLN A 75 2.94 -18.86 0.55
N GLU A 76 3.53 -17.94 -0.19
CA GLU A 76 3.77 -16.58 0.27
C GLU A 76 2.45 -15.87 0.60
N ARG A 77 2.46 -15.02 1.63
CA ARG A 77 1.30 -14.22 2.01
C ARG A 77 1.55 -12.76 1.72
N ILE A 78 0.66 -12.17 0.95
CA ILE A 78 0.76 -10.81 0.46
C ILE A 78 -0.48 -9.99 0.82
N PHE A 79 -0.31 -8.69 0.88
CA PHE A 79 -1.43 -7.75 0.91
C PHE A 79 -1.77 -7.28 -0.50
N VAL A 80 -3.04 -7.35 -0.83
CA VAL A 80 -3.63 -6.85 -2.06
C VAL A 80 -4.40 -5.58 -1.77
N ASN A 81 -4.02 -4.45 -2.40
CA ASN A 81 -4.76 -3.20 -2.32
C ASN A 81 -5.90 -3.21 -3.34
N LYS A 82 -7.14 -3.18 -2.86
CA LYS A 82 -8.35 -3.19 -3.71
C LYS A 82 -8.81 -1.81 -4.16
N PHE A 83 -8.29 -0.76 -3.54
CA PHE A 83 -8.71 0.61 -3.80
C PHE A 83 -7.79 1.37 -4.77
N VAL A 84 -6.56 0.89 -4.96
CA VAL A 84 -5.54 1.61 -5.75
C VAL A 84 -6.07 1.99 -7.14
N TYR A 85 -6.77 1.08 -7.82
CA TYR A 85 -7.27 1.30 -9.18
C TYR A 85 -8.57 2.12 -9.27
N ARG A 86 -9.04 2.66 -8.13
CA ARG A 86 -10.03 3.75 -8.11
C ARG A 86 -9.37 5.13 -8.16
N LEU A 87 -8.11 5.22 -7.84
CA LEU A 87 -7.34 6.45 -7.70
C LEU A 87 -6.26 6.58 -8.78
N GLU A 88 -5.70 5.45 -9.23
CA GLU A 88 -4.60 5.37 -10.17
C GLU A 88 -4.94 4.41 -11.31
N PRO A 89 -4.47 4.65 -12.54
CA PRO A 89 -4.61 3.69 -13.62
C PRO A 89 -3.73 2.46 -13.38
N ILE A 90 -4.15 1.32 -13.91
CA ILE A 90 -3.32 0.13 -13.97
C ILE A 90 -2.16 0.40 -14.90
N SER A 91 -0.94 0.15 -14.44
CA SER A 91 0.29 0.47 -15.16
C SER A 91 1.09 -0.81 -15.50
N ARG A 92 1.91 -0.71 -16.54
CA ARG A 92 2.85 -1.78 -16.88
C ARG A 92 3.81 -2.01 -15.70
N GLY A 93 4.08 -3.30 -15.42
CA GLY A 93 4.87 -3.74 -14.27
C GLY A 93 4.02 -4.03 -13.02
N ASP A 94 2.77 -3.56 -12.94
CA ASP A 94 1.91 -3.87 -11.80
C ASP A 94 1.66 -5.38 -11.70
N ILE A 95 1.79 -5.92 -10.50
CA ILE A 95 1.34 -7.29 -10.22
C ILE A 95 -0.11 -7.22 -9.76
N VAL A 96 -0.99 -7.70 -10.63
CA VAL A 96 -2.45 -7.60 -10.46
C VAL A 96 -3.06 -8.91 -10.03
N VAL A 97 -4.12 -8.82 -9.24
CA VAL A 97 -4.96 -9.94 -8.85
C VAL A 97 -6.30 -9.79 -9.56
N PHE A 98 -6.72 -10.84 -10.27
CA PHE A 98 -7.93 -10.81 -11.09
C PHE A 98 -8.65 -12.15 -11.08
N ARG A 99 -9.95 -12.11 -11.37
CA ARG A 99 -10.75 -13.31 -11.60
C ARG A 99 -10.40 -13.90 -12.95
N TYR A 100 -10.15 -15.20 -13.00
CA TYR A 100 -9.80 -15.87 -14.24
C TYR A 100 -10.95 -15.80 -15.25
N PRO A 101 -10.75 -15.25 -16.47
CA PRO A 101 -11.86 -14.97 -17.38
C PRO A 101 -12.66 -16.20 -17.83
N ARG A 102 -12.02 -17.40 -17.89
CA ARG A 102 -12.71 -18.64 -18.27
C ARG A 102 -13.38 -19.36 -17.09
N ASP A 103 -12.99 -19.02 -15.85
CA ASP A 103 -13.58 -19.55 -14.62
C ASP A 103 -13.46 -18.50 -13.50
N PRO A 104 -14.42 -17.57 -13.38
CA PRO A 104 -14.37 -16.47 -12.42
C PRO A 104 -14.43 -16.89 -10.94
N SER A 105 -14.63 -18.18 -10.65
CA SER A 105 -14.50 -18.71 -9.29
C SER A 105 -13.05 -18.77 -8.83
N LYS A 106 -12.09 -18.75 -9.77
CA LYS A 106 -10.65 -18.78 -9.53
C LYS A 106 -10.06 -17.37 -9.66
N SER A 107 -9.06 -17.07 -8.85
CA SER A 107 -8.28 -15.83 -8.95
C SER A 107 -6.86 -16.15 -9.35
N TYR A 108 -6.31 -15.30 -10.23
CA TYR A 108 -4.93 -15.39 -10.68
C TYR A 108 -4.16 -14.14 -10.28
N ILE A 109 -2.85 -14.31 -10.15
CA ILE A 109 -1.90 -13.22 -9.92
C ILE A 109 -0.94 -13.23 -11.10
N LYS A 110 -0.80 -12.09 -11.80
CA LYS A 110 0.09 -11.92 -12.95
C LYS A 110 0.63 -10.50 -13.02
N ARG A 111 1.70 -10.31 -13.79
CA ARG A 111 2.29 -9.00 -14.08
C ARG A 111 1.69 -8.41 -15.34
N VAL A 112 1.33 -7.13 -15.30
CA VAL A 112 0.88 -6.37 -16.46
C VAL A 112 2.07 -6.08 -17.37
N ILE A 113 2.00 -6.56 -18.61
CA ILE A 113 3.00 -6.36 -19.64
C ILE A 113 2.55 -5.33 -20.67
N GLY A 114 1.28 -5.36 -21.04
CA GLY A 114 0.67 -4.42 -21.98
C GLY A 114 -0.57 -3.75 -21.43
N VAL A 115 -0.71 -2.47 -21.71
CA VAL A 115 -1.91 -1.67 -21.41
C VAL A 115 -2.69 -1.39 -22.69
N ALA A 116 -3.92 -0.92 -22.56
CA ALA A 116 -4.81 -0.64 -23.71
C ALA A 116 -4.09 0.23 -24.79
N GLY A 117 -4.14 -0.24 -26.03
CA GLY A 117 -3.48 0.40 -27.17
C GLY A 117 -2.04 -0.05 -27.47
N ASP A 118 -1.38 -0.74 -26.54
CA ASP A 118 -0.06 -1.30 -26.79
C ASP A 118 -0.09 -2.42 -27.84
N ARG A 119 0.95 -2.47 -28.66
CA ARG A 119 1.23 -3.56 -29.59
C ARG A 119 2.26 -4.48 -28.95
N ILE A 120 1.84 -5.68 -28.61
CA ILE A 120 2.68 -6.68 -27.93
C ILE A 120 2.99 -7.82 -28.88
N ARG A 121 4.26 -8.14 -29.01
CA ARG A 121 4.77 -9.31 -29.72
C ARG A 121 5.77 -10.05 -28.83
N ILE A 122 5.73 -11.36 -28.85
CA ILE A 122 6.75 -12.18 -28.19
C ILE A 122 7.42 -13.04 -29.27
N ASP A 123 8.72 -13.04 -29.32
CA ASP A 123 9.50 -13.75 -30.30
C ASP A 123 10.65 -14.51 -29.61
N GLY A 124 10.57 -15.83 -29.63
CA GLY A 124 11.53 -16.68 -28.93
C GLY A 124 11.69 -16.37 -27.44
N GLY A 125 10.61 -15.91 -26.77
CA GLY A 125 10.62 -15.51 -25.37
C GLY A 125 10.92 -14.02 -25.12
N GLN A 126 11.51 -13.29 -26.08
CA GLN A 126 11.72 -11.84 -25.96
C GLN A 126 10.42 -11.09 -26.22
N ILE A 127 10.06 -10.22 -25.29
CA ILE A 127 8.87 -9.37 -25.40
C ILE A 127 9.23 -8.06 -26.09
N TYR A 128 8.36 -7.64 -27.00
CA TYR A 128 8.41 -6.33 -27.67
C TYR A 128 7.11 -5.60 -27.39
N VAL A 129 7.24 -4.34 -26.97
CA VAL A 129 6.13 -3.43 -26.73
C VAL A 129 6.28 -2.24 -27.65
N ASN A 130 5.29 -2.03 -28.52
CA ASN A 130 5.30 -0.96 -29.52
C ASN A 130 6.57 -0.98 -30.43
N GLY A 131 7.14 -2.17 -30.63
CA GLY A 131 8.35 -2.39 -31.43
C GLY A 131 9.67 -2.34 -30.67
N GLU A 132 9.67 -1.92 -29.40
CA GLU A 132 10.86 -1.87 -28.55
C GLU A 132 10.94 -3.11 -27.66
N ALA A 133 12.15 -3.68 -27.50
CA ALA A 133 12.37 -4.81 -26.61
C ALA A 133 12.14 -4.38 -25.15
N LEU A 134 11.32 -5.13 -24.44
CA LEU A 134 11.09 -4.90 -23.01
C LEU A 134 12.27 -5.50 -22.22
N ASP A 135 12.84 -4.69 -21.34
CA ASP A 135 13.81 -5.17 -20.35
C ASP A 135 13.05 -5.77 -19.15
N GLU A 136 13.43 -6.99 -18.78
CA GLU A 136 12.74 -7.80 -17.78
C GLU A 136 13.71 -8.39 -16.77
N ASP A 137 14.38 -7.51 -16.02
CA ASP A 137 15.36 -7.88 -14.99
C ASP A 137 14.78 -8.78 -13.87
N TYR A 138 13.44 -8.79 -13.73
CA TYR A 138 12.68 -9.63 -12.81
C TYR A 138 12.47 -11.08 -13.32
N VAL A 139 12.86 -11.41 -14.56
CA VAL A 139 12.76 -12.78 -15.12
C VAL A 139 14.18 -13.35 -15.36
N PRO A 140 14.75 -14.03 -14.36
CA PRO A 140 16.03 -14.73 -14.55
C PRO A 140 15.94 -15.81 -15.63
N PRO A 141 17.05 -16.16 -16.29
CA PRO A 141 17.05 -17.18 -17.36
C PRO A 141 16.42 -18.53 -17.00
N ALA A 142 16.51 -18.93 -15.73
CA ALA A 142 15.90 -20.18 -15.24
C ALA A 142 14.37 -20.20 -15.30
N TYR A 143 13.73 -19.03 -15.36
CA TYR A 143 12.27 -18.86 -15.40
C TYR A 143 11.77 -18.42 -16.78
N ALA A 144 12.69 -18.14 -17.71
CA ALA A 144 12.37 -17.80 -19.09
C ALA A 144 11.82 -19.00 -19.89
N ASP A 145 11.20 -18.71 -21.01
CA ASP A 145 10.83 -19.71 -22.02
C ASP A 145 11.15 -19.19 -23.43
N SER A 146 10.89 -19.98 -24.44
CA SER A 146 11.07 -19.62 -25.85
C SER A 146 9.73 -19.51 -26.60
N ARG A 147 8.61 -19.42 -25.90
CA ARG A 147 7.29 -19.29 -26.55
C ARG A 147 7.22 -17.98 -27.33
N SER A 148 6.57 -18.06 -28.49
CA SER A 148 6.24 -16.87 -29.28
C SER A 148 4.75 -16.57 -29.20
N TYR A 149 4.42 -15.28 -29.32
CA TYR A 149 3.03 -14.80 -29.33
C TYR A 149 2.91 -13.75 -30.46
N PRO A 150 1.93 -13.90 -31.36
CA PRO A 150 1.79 -13.02 -32.50
C PRO A 150 1.51 -11.58 -32.06
N GLU A 151 1.94 -10.63 -32.89
CA GLU A 151 1.67 -9.22 -32.58
C GLU A 151 0.18 -8.99 -32.39
N THR A 152 -0.17 -8.48 -31.23
CA THR A 152 -1.54 -8.26 -30.81
C THR A 152 -1.67 -6.84 -30.23
N VAL A 153 -2.68 -6.09 -30.67
CA VAL A 153 -3.03 -4.81 -30.04
C VAL A 153 -3.90 -5.10 -28.83
N VAL A 154 -3.49 -4.58 -27.68
CA VAL A 154 -4.27 -4.72 -26.44
C VAL A 154 -5.58 -3.92 -26.57
N PRO A 155 -6.76 -4.55 -26.46
CA PRO A 155 -8.03 -3.87 -26.62
C PRO A 155 -8.27 -2.79 -25.56
N PRO A 156 -9.17 -1.82 -25.81
CA PRO A 156 -9.59 -0.86 -24.80
C PRO A 156 -10.09 -1.55 -23.51
N GLN A 157 -9.72 -0.98 -22.37
CA GLN A 157 -10.03 -1.54 -21.04
C GLN A 157 -9.52 -2.96 -20.80
N CYS A 158 -8.55 -3.43 -21.57
CA CYS A 158 -7.90 -4.72 -21.37
C CYS A 158 -6.43 -4.56 -21.07
N TYR A 159 -5.87 -5.59 -20.46
CA TYR A 159 -4.46 -5.69 -20.09
C TYR A 159 -3.91 -7.04 -20.51
N LEU A 160 -2.73 -7.04 -21.10
CA LEU A 160 -1.99 -8.26 -21.38
C LEU A 160 -1.12 -8.57 -20.16
N VAL A 161 -1.33 -9.73 -19.56
CA VAL A 161 -0.70 -10.11 -18.30
C VAL A 161 0.07 -11.41 -18.45
N LEU A 162 1.29 -11.48 -17.89
CA LEU A 162 2.12 -12.68 -17.91
C LEU A 162 2.55 -13.07 -16.49
N GLY A 163 2.80 -14.36 -16.30
CA GLY A 163 3.53 -14.83 -15.13
C GLY A 163 5.02 -14.59 -15.26
N ASP A 164 5.71 -14.33 -14.16
CA ASP A 164 7.16 -14.15 -14.16
C ASP A 164 7.89 -15.48 -14.39
N HIS A 165 7.30 -16.60 -13.97
CA HIS A 165 7.74 -17.93 -14.35
C HIS A 165 7.19 -18.30 -15.75
N ARG A 166 7.81 -17.77 -16.77
CA ARG A 166 7.37 -17.83 -18.16
C ARG A 166 7.01 -19.24 -18.64
N SER A 167 7.85 -20.25 -18.32
CA SER A 167 7.66 -21.63 -18.72
C SER A 167 6.53 -22.35 -17.96
N MET A 168 6.15 -21.87 -16.77
CA MET A 168 5.16 -22.50 -15.87
C MET A 168 3.93 -21.62 -15.62
N SER A 169 3.60 -20.72 -16.54
CA SER A 169 2.47 -19.81 -16.40
C SER A 169 1.38 -20.06 -17.44
N ASN A 170 0.14 -20.20 -16.95
CA ASN A 170 -1.06 -20.02 -17.74
C ASN A 170 -1.47 -18.53 -17.63
N ASP A 171 -1.35 -17.80 -18.75
CA ASP A 171 -1.51 -16.34 -18.77
C ASP A 171 -2.11 -15.84 -20.10
N SER A 172 -1.96 -14.55 -20.42
CA SER A 172 -2.57 -13.98 -21.61
C SER A 172 -2.13 -14.63 -22.93
N ARG A 173 -1.03 -15.37 -22.95
CA ARG A 173 -0.64 -16.17 -24.12
C ARG A 173 -1.59 -17.33 -24.38
N ASP A 174 -2.32 -17.79 -23.34
CA ASP A 174 -3.22 -18.94 -23.40
C ASP A 174 -4.71 -18.52 -23.40
N PHE A 175 -5.07 -17.45 -22.67
CA PHE A 175 -6.48 -17.03 -22.53
C PHE A 175 -6.78 -15.63 -23.08
N GLY A 176 -5.77 -14.90 -23.59
CA GLY A 176 -5.92 -13.55 -24.14
C GLY A 176 -5.86 -12.43 -23.09
N PRO A 177 -6.02 -11.17 -23.53
CA PRO A 177 -6.03 -10.02 -22.64
C PRO A 177 -7.17 -10.07 -21.62
N VAL A 178 -6.91 -9.54 -20.41
CA VAL A 178 -7.86 -9.50 -19.29
C VAL A 178 -8.56 -8.15 -19.26
N ASN A 179 -9.90 -8.15 -19.26
CA ASN A 179 -10.66 -6.91 -19.09
C ASN A 179 -10.50 -6.36 -17.67
N GLN A 180 -10.46 -5.04 -17.55
CA GLN A 180 -10.31 -4.32 -16.28
C GLN A 180 -11.34 -4.74 -15.22
N SER A 181 -12.55 -5.08 -15.61
CA SER A 181 -13.62 -5.50 -14.70
C SER A 181 -13.31 -6.79 -13.92
N TYR A 182 -12.40 -7.61 -14.41
CA TYR A 182 -11.92 -8.80 -13.69
C TYR A 182 -10.82 -8.49 -12.67
N ILE A 183 -10.10 -7.36 -12.85
CA ILE A 183 -8.99 -6.96 -11.99
C ILE A 183 -9.55 -6.28 -10.74
N TYR A 184 -9.27 -6.83 -9.56
CA TYR A 184 -9.82 -6.30 -8.32
C TYR A 184 -8.77 -5.78 -7.34
N GLY A 185 -7.48 -5.88 -7.65
CA GLY A 185 -6.46 -5.29 -6.80
C GLY A 185 -5.02 -5.47 -7.29
N LYS A 186 -4.12 -4.76 -6.62
CA LYS A 186 -2.67 -4.78 -6.84
C LYS A 186 -1.98 -5.45 -5.66
N ALA A 187 -1.11 -6.41 -5.93
CA ALA A 187 -0.20 -6.94 -4.92
C ALA A 187 0.81 -5.85 -4.53
N VAL A 188 0.91 -5.53 -3.25
CA VAL A 188 1.72 -4.38 -2.81
C VAL A 188 2.81 -4.73 -1.82
N PHE A 189 2.59 -5.74 -0.98
CA PHE A 189 3.52 -6.05 0.10
C PHE A 189 3.43 -7.52 0.51
N GLY A 190 4.59 -8.21 0.56
CA GLY A 190 4.74 -9.54 1.14
C GLY A 190 4.94 -9.43 2.65
N TYR A 191 4.18 -10.19 3.44
CA TYR A 191 4.30 -10.14 4.90
C TYR A 191 4.67 -11.48 5.54
N TRP A 192 4.70 -12.54 4.76
CA TRP A 192 5.12 -13.86 5.20
C TRP A 192 5.62 -14.70 4.00
N PRO A 193 6.70 -15.48 4.12
CA PRO A 193 7.55 -15.62 5.30
C PRO A 193 8.42 -14.38 5.60
N MET A 194 9.08 -14.33 6.76
CA MET A 194 9.79 -13.13 7.25
C MET A 194 10.96 -12.69 6.38
N ASP A 195 11.58 -13.60 5.66
CA ASP A 195 12.66 -13.35 4.69
C ASP A 195 12.15 -12.71 3.38
N LYS A 196 10.83 -12.74 3.14
CA LYS A 196 10.14 -12.12 2.00
C LYS A 196 9.41 -10.83 2.38
N LEU A 197 9.66 -10.33 3.60
CA LEU A 197 9.02 -9.10 4.05
C LEU A 197 9.44 -7.92 3.19
N GLY A 198 8.51 -7.31 2.47
CA GLY A 198 8.82 -6.16 1.63
C GLY A 198 7.79 -5.83 0.56
N ARG A 199 8.13 -4.82 -0.24
CA ARG A 199 7.28 -4.45 -1.39
C ARG A 199 7.38 -5.52 -2.46
N VAL A 200 6.23 -5.88 -3.01
CA VAL A 200 6.14 -6.70 -4.22
C VAL A 200 6.57 -5.82 -5.42
N ARG A 201 7.55 -6.29 -6.18
CA ARG A 201 8.14 -5.57 -7.33
C ARG A 201 8.03 -6.38 -8.61
#